data_0ba89fa797d4b180d164c14fccdbaeeb
#
_entry.id   0ba89fa797d4b180d164c14fccdbaeeb
#
_cell.length_a   1.000
_cell.length_b   1.000
_cell.length_c   1.000
_cell.angle_alpha   90.00
_cell.angle_beta   90.00
_cell.angle_gamma   90.00
#
_symmetry.space_group_name_H-M   'P 1'
#
loop_
_entity.id
_entity.type
_entity.pdbx_description
1 polymer ?
#
loop_
_entity_poly.entity_id
_entity_poly.type
_entity_poly.pdbx_seq_one_letter_code
_entity_poly.pdbx_strand_id
1 'polypeptide(L)'
;MKRILATIALLVFATGAFACTSVIITGKATKDGRPLIWKNTDGGEHFCSQRITYNELGKYAWAGLALDGTPQSAWFGANEKGFVIMNTSSSNFFTGKKKSNGVIMKRALDVCVTLQDFVNLLDTVSLPKINVASHYGVIDAEGGAAYIEVKYLSSTKKLEYWVYDVNDPALAPDGYMIYTNWSRNGKEDMGGGYIRYDSATKIFADGYKTKEFTPKWIIDNLSRSYYNDLMGVDYRAMVDAGLYKGKGFIPDSDFIPRITTYAATVVQGVKKGENPLLTTGWTALGYAPTSVMIPFWVAGGMDGLNKVVRGNDNNHNDLNIGENNAIICDLSLKLKTQVFSVIRGHGPNYLNFSKLYNAEGTGYIQQLAPVEKEVYDMTTAQLEKWREKGKIDKKELAALNDRIYAIVMAAPVYHNDYTYKYGKIGKKGESNE
;
A
#
# COMPACT_ATOMS: atom_id res chain seq x y z
N MET A 1 -46.75 21.70 32.92
CA MET A 1 -46.33 20.68 31.93
C MET A 1 -45.13 21.23 31.16
N LYS A 2 -43.93 20.89 31.58
CA LYS A 2 -42.68 21.29 30.94
C LYS A 2 -42.29 20.19 29.94
N ARG A 3 -42.30 20.49 28.63
CA ARG A 3 -41.80 19.59 27.60
C ARG A 3 -40.28 19.68 27.59
N ILE A 4 -39.61 18.59 27.97
CA ILE A 4 -38.16 18.40 27.79
C ILE A 4 -37.97 17.93 26.35
N LEU A 5 -37.46 18.79 25.47
CA LEU A 5 -36.92 18.41 24.20
C LEU A 5 -35.53 17.81 24.44
N ALA A 6 -35.43 16.50 24.32
CA ALA A 6 -34.14 15.82 24.28
C ALA A 6 -33.59 15.96 22.86
N THR A 7 -32.65 16.88 22.69
CA THR A 7 -31.84 16.98 21.45
C THR A 7 -30.83 15.85 21.48
N ILE A 8 -31.08 14.80 20.73
CA ILE A 8 -30.08 13.75 20.47
C ILE A 8 -29.07 14.35 19.46
N ALA A 9 -27.95 14.82 19.99
CA ALA A 9 -26.79 15.16 19.18
C ALA A 9 -26.20 13.84 18.65
N LEU A 10 -26.48 13.53 17.38
CA LEU A 10 -25.82 12.45 16.65
C LEU A 10 -24.37 12.89 16.41
N LEU A 11 -23.48 12.57 17.34
CA LEU A 11 -22.04 12.66 17.15
C LEU A 11 -21.66 11.58 16.12
N VAL A 12 -21.69 11.94 14.84
CA VAL A 12 -21.01 11.18 13.79
C VAL A 12 -19.52 11.33 14.04
N PHE A 13 -18.97 10.44 14.85
CA PHE A 13 -17.53 10.21 14.84
C PHE A 13 -17.19 9.71 13.44
N ALA A 14 -16.66 10.59 12.60
CA ALA A 14 -15.89 10.20 11.45
C ALA A 14 -14.65 9.45 11.98
N THR A 15 -14.83 8.17 12.34
CA THR A 15 -13.71 7.27 12.51
C THR A 15 -13.07 7.19 11.13
N GLY A 16 -11.92 7.80 10.95
CA GLY A 16 -11.14 7.69 9.73
C GLY A 16 -11.02 6.21 9.37
N ALA A 17 -11.85 5.77 8.43
CA ALA A 17 -11.86 4.38 8.01
C ALA A 17 -10.55 4.14 7.28
N PHE A 18 -9.69 3.29 7.84
CA PHE A 18 -8.56 2.73 7.10
C PHE A 18 -9.12 2.01 5.88
N ALA A 19 -8.96 2.59 4.73
CA ALA A 19 -9.60 2.14 3.52
C ALA A 19 -8.53 1.78 2.51
N CYS A 20 -8.21 0.50 2.39
CA CYS A 20 -7.18 -0.04 1.50
C CYS A 20 -7.81 -0.76 0.30
N THR A 21 -7.02 -0.94 -0.76
CA THR A 21 -7.33 -1.85 -1.86
C THR A 21 -6.13 -2.78 -2.04
N SER A 22 -6.37 -4.05 -2.28
CA SER A 22 -5.29 -5.03 -2.41
C SER A 22 -5.62 -6.15 -3.37
N VAL A 23 -4.58 -6.82 -3.88
CA VAL A 23 -4.70 -8.02 -4.71
C VAL A 23 -3.60 -9.01 -4.40
N ILE A 24 -3.92 -10.29 -4.49
CA ILE A 24 -2.96 -11.39 -4.64
C ILE A 24 -3.12 -11.93 -6.06
N ILE A 25 -2.00 -12.14 -6.74
CA ILE A 25 -1.93 -12.72 -8.08
C ILE A 25 -0.97 -13.89 -8.02
N THR A 26 -1.44 -15.08 -8.33
CA THR A 26 -0.59 -16.29 -8.37
C THR A 26 0.29 -16.28 -9.62
N GLY A 27 1.35 -17.09 -9.62
CA GLY A 27 2.23 -17.21 -10.78
C GLY A 27 1.52 -17.67 -12.05
N LYS A 28 0.31 -18.25 -11.95
CA LYS A 28 -0.52 -18.62 -13.10
C LYS A 28 -0.94 -17.42 -13.97
N ALA A 29 -1.14 -16.27 -13.33
CA ALA A 29 -1.63 -15.06 -13.98
C ALA A 29 -0.53 -14.02 -14.27
N THR A 30 0.67 -14.20 -13.72
CA THR A 30 1.78 -13.25 -13.93
C THR A 30 2.62 -13.60 -15.16
N LYS A 31 3.28 -12.58 -15.72
CA LYS A 31 4.11 -12.73 -16.92
C LYS A 31 5.28 -13.70 -16.76
N ASP A 32 5.92 -13.71 -15.62
CA ASP A 32 7.14 -14.48 -15.36
C ASP A 32 6.93 -15.69 -14.42
N GLY A 33 5.67 -15.98 -14.05
CA GLY A 33 5.30 -17.10 -13.20
C GLY A 33 5.60 -16.90 -11.71
N ARG A 34 5.96 -15.69 -11.26
CA ARG A 34 6.14 -15.36 -9.84
C ARG A 34 4.91 -14.69 -9.26
N PRO A 35 4.48 -15.06 -8.05
CA PRO A 35 3.32 -14.45 -7.44
C PRO A 35 3.56 -12.97 -7.13
N LEU A 36 2.49 -12.18 -7.18
CA LEU A 36 2.49 -10.77 -6.79
C LEU A 36 1.46 -10.56 -5.68
N ILE A 37 1.80 -9.72 -4.74
CA ILE A 37 0.88 -9.21 -3.73
C ILE A 37 1.00 -7.70 -3.66
N TRP A 38 -0.13 -7.00 -3.74
CA TRP A 38 -0.17 -5.55 -3.80
C TRP A 38 -1.17 -4.97 -2.80
N LYS A 39 -0.84 -3.78 -2.33
CA LYS A 39 -1.73 -2.97 -1.51
C LYS A 39 -1.54 -1.49 -1.79
N ASN A 40 -2.66 -0.80 -2.03
CA ASN A 40 -2.76 0.64 -1.87
C ASN A 40 -3.16 0.91 -0.43
N THR A 41 -2.30 1.59 0.33
CA THR A 41 -2.48 1.80 1.77
C THR A 41 -3.04 3.17 2.03
N ASP A 42 -4.20 3.21 2.67
CA ASP A 42 -4.85 4.44 3.08
C ASP A 42 -4.89 4.54 4.60
N GLY A 43 -4.74 5.74 5.13
CA GLY A 43 -4.76 6.04 6.57
C GLY A 43 -5.89 6.97 6.97
N GLY A 44 -6.04 7.21 8.27
CA GLY A 44 -6.98 8.18 8.82
C GLY A 44 -6.53 9.63 8.68
N GLU A 45 -5.26 9.86 8.36
CA GLU A 45 -4.67 11.18 8.14
C GLU A 45 -4.36 11.39 6.66
N HIS A 46 -4.45 12.63 6.19
CA HIS A 46 -4.28 12.94 4.77
C HIS A 46 -2.81 12.92 4.33
N PHE A 47 -1.90 13.22 5.24
CA PHE A 47 -0.46 13.35 4.97
C PHE A 47 0.31 12.55 6.02
N CYS A 48 0.31 11.22 5.84
CA CYS A 48 0.94 10.28 6.75
C CYS A 48 2.37 9.98 6.31
N SER A 49 3.29 10.11 7.23
CA SER A 49 4.69 9.80 7.05
C SER A 49 4.92 8.30 6.97
N GLN A 50 5.72 7.85 6.00
CA GLN A 50 6.01 6.44 5.79
C GLN A 50 7.46 6.18 5.42
N ARG A 51 7.96 5.01 5.79
CA ARG A 51 9.26 4.50 5.40
C ARG A 51 9.27 2.97 5.30
N ILE A 52 10.24 2.43 4.60
CA ILE A 52 10.58 1.01 4.69
C ILE A 52 11.53 0.84 5.87
N THR A 53 11.19 -0.06 6.77
CA THR A 53 12.01 -0.45 7.92
C THR A 53 12.60 -1.83 7.71
N TYR A 54 13.72 -2.10 8.37
CA TYR A 54 14.32 -3.42 8.51
C TYR A 54 14.30 -3.83 9.98
N ASN A 55 13.98 -5.09 10.23
CA ASN A 55 13.93 -5.64 11.59
C ASN A 55 14.59 -7.03 11.61
N GLU A 56 15.52 -7.24 12.53
CA GLU A 56 16.21 -8.52 12.74
C GLU A 56 16.07 -9.06 14.17
N LEU A 57 15.16 -8.45 14.95
CA LEU A 57 14.94 -8.85 16.35
C LEU A 57 14.05 -10.09 16.50
N GLY A 58 13.41 -10.53 15.41
CA GLY A 58 12.60 -11.76 15.37
C GLY A 58 13.46 -13.00 15.10
N LYS A 59 12.79 -14.16 14.93
CA LYS A 59 13.43 -15.38 14.46
C LYS A 59 13.96 -15.21 13.02
N TYR A 60 13.24 -14.43 12.22
CA TYR A 60 13.61 -14.12 10.85
C TYR A 60 13.69 -12.61 10.65
N ALA A 61 14.68 -12.17 9.91
CA ALA A 61 14.77 -10.77 9.49
C ALA A 61 13.70 -10.47 8.44
N TRP A 62 13.16 -9.24 8.48
CA TRP A 62 12.16 -8.79 7.51
C TRP A 62 12.35 -7.30 7.17
N ALA A 63 11.86 -6.92 5.99
CA ALA A 63 11.76 -5.53 5.55
C ALA A 63 10.32 -5.22 5.12
N GLY A 64 9.86 -4.00 5.37
CA GLY A 64 8.50 -3.62 4.98
C GLY A 64 8.06 -2.27 5.51
N LEU A 65 6.81 -1.94 5.19
CA LEU A 65 6.14 -0.72 5.61
C LEU A 65 5.71 -0.85 7.07
N ALA A 66 6.25 -0.01 7.93
CA ALA A 66 5.83 0.12 9.32
C ALA A 66 5.24 1.51 9.56
N LEU A 67 4.18 1.58 10.37
CA LEU A 67 3.59 2.86 10.76
C LEU A 67 4.56 3.57 11.72
N ASP A 68 4.79 4.87 11.47
CA ASP A 68 5.63 5.75 12.29
C ASP A 68 7.05 5.20 12.54
N GLY A 69 7.52 4.31 11.66
CA GLY A 69 8.83 3.69 11.80
C GLY A 69 9.00 2.85 13.07
N THR A 70 7.93 2.51 13.76
CA THR A 70 8.01 1.70 14.98
C THR A 70 8.13 0.22 14.64
N PRO A 71 9.10 -0.51 15.22
CA PRO A 71 9.25 -1.95 14.98
C PRO A 71 8.16 -2.81 15.65
N GLN A 72 7.12 -2.20 16.22
CA GLN A 72 6.08 -2.90 16.97
C GLN A 72 4.89 -3.34 16.12
N SER A 73 4.74 -2.79 14.91
CA SER A 73 3.68 -3.17 13.98
C SER A 73 4.15 -3.06 12.54
N ALA A 74 3.65 -3.94 11.68
CA ALA A 74 3.89 -3.90 10.25
C ALA A 74 2.58 -3.70 9.50
N TRP A 75 2.63 -3.05 8.34
CA TRP A 75 1.47 -2.82 7.47
C TRP A 75 1.58 -3.54 6.14
N PHE A 76 2.78 -3.95 5.79
CA PHE A 76 3.14 -4.77 4.65
C PHE A 76 4.61 -5.16 4.80
N GLY A 77 4.98 -6.41 4.61
CA GLY A 77 6.39 -6.81 4.70
C GLY A 77 6.67 -8.18 4.10
N ALA A 78 7.96 -8.41 3.86
CA ALA A 78 8.51 -9.70 3.45
C ALA A 78 9.64 -10.08 4.40
N ASN A 79 9.78 -11.36 4.74
CA ASN A 79 10.90 -11.84 5.53
C ASN A 79 11.93 -12.63 4.69
N GLU A 80 13.06 -12.95 5.28
CA GLU A 80 14.18 -13.64 4.62
C GLU A 80 13.86 -15.07 4.14
N LYS A 81 12.71 -15.60 4.54
CA LYS A 81 12.19 -16.92 4.10
C LYS A 81 11.23 -16.79 2.92
N GLY A 82 11.01 -15.57 2.40
CA GLY A 82 10.08 -15.31 1.31
C GLY A 82 8.61 -15.35 1.72
N PHE A 83 8.32 -15.37 3.03
CA PHE A 83 6.98 -15.15 3.55
C PHE A 83 6.64 -13.67 3.46
N VAL A 84 5.52 -13.35 2.82
CA VAL A 84 5.04 -11.99 2.61
C VAL A 84 3.64 -11.85 3.18
N ILE A 85 3.39 -10.79 3.91
CA ILE A 85 2.08 -10.51 4.48
C ILE A 85 1.71 -9.05 4.37
N MET A 86 0.45 -8.78 4.04
CA MET A 86 -0.17 -7.46 4.11
C MET A 86 -1.55 -7.55 4.73
N ASN A 87 -2.20 -6.42 5.03
CA ASN A 87 -3.57 -6.42 5.49
C ASN A 87 -4.43 -5.36 4.82
N THR A 88 -5.76 -5.61 4.83
CA THR A 88 -6.79 -4.57 4.66
C THR A 88 -7.73 -4.64 5.86
N SER A 89 -8.11 -3.48 6.41
CA SER A 89 -9.08 -3.46 7.52
C SER A 89 -10.47 -3.84 7.03
N SER A 90 -11.16 -4.70 7.76
CA SER A 90 -12.57 -4.98 7.56
C SER A 90 -13.45 -3.92 8.24
N SER A 91 -14.40 -3.36 7.53
CA SER A 91 -15.37 -2.40 8.08
C SER A 91 -16.64 -3.08 8.60
N ASN A 92 -16.98 -4.26 8.08
CA ASN A 92 -18.18 -5.00 8.45
C ASN A 92 -17.96 -6.15 9.47
N PHE A 93 -16.75 -6.27 10.03
CA PHE A 93 -16.50 -6.98 11.27
C PHE A 93 -16.55 -6.01 12.44
N PHE A 94 -17.62 -6.05 13.22
CA PHE A 94 -17.81 -5.14 14.35
C PHE A 94 -17.10 -5.69 15.59
N THR A 95 -15.98 -5.10 15.93
CA THR A 95 -15.17 -5.51 17.10
C THR A 95 -15.07 -4.43 18.19
N GLY A 96 -15.69 -3.29 17.99
CA GLY A 96 -15.97 -2.26 19.02
C GLY A 96 -14.79 -1.47 19.58
N LYS A 97 -13.51 -1.76 19.23
CA LYS A 97 -12.33 -1.11 19.82
C LYS A 97 -11.17 -0.97 18.84
N LYS A 98 -10.10 -0.28 19.30
CA LYS A 98 -8.87 -0.03 18.55
C LYS A 98 -8.26 -1.33 18.03
N LYS A 99 -8.03 -1.41 16.73
CA LYS A 99 -7.55 -2.61 16.03
C LYS A 99 -6.03 -2.76 16.16
N SER A 100 -5.56 -4.00 16.35
CA SER A 100 -4.15 -4.36 16.49
C SER A 100 -3.65 -5.21 15.32
N ASN A 101 -4.17 -4.96 14.12
CA ASN A 101 -3.88 -5.77 12.93
C ASN A 101 -2.38 -5.87 12.62
N GLY A 102 -1.66 -4.76 12.75
CA GLY A 102 -0.23 -4.68 12.43
C GLY A 102 0.67 -5.45 13.40
N VAL A 103 0.23 -5.66 14.65
CA VAL A 103 0.98 -6.45 15.65
C VAL A 103 1.01 -7.94 15.26
N ILE A 104 -0.11 -8.47 14.76
CA ILE A 104 -0.16 -9.86 14.24
C ILE A 104 0.74 -10.00 13.03
N MET A 105 0.72 -9.03 12.11
CA MET A 105 1.57 -9.04 10.93
C MET A 105 3.05 -9.04 11.28
N LYS A 106 3.48 -8.17 12.21
CA LYS A 106 4.86 -8.17 12.69
C LYS A 106 5.25 -9.54 13.25
N ARG A 107 4.41 -10.12 14.12
CA ARG A 107 4.68 -11.43 14.69
C ARG A 107 4.76 -12.52 13.61
N ALA A 108 3.91 -12.46 12.59
CA ALA A 108 3.99 -13.39 11.47
C ALA A 108 5.31 -13.23 10.69
N LEU A 109 5.73 -12.01 10.39
CA LEU A 109 7.02 -11.74 9.75
C LEU A 109 8.20 -12.25 10.57
N ASP A 110 8.11 -12.15 11.90
CA ASP A 110 9.18 -12.61 12.80
C ASP A 110 9.35 -14.15 12.80
N VAL A 111 8.29 -14.94 12.54
CA VAL A 111 8.33 -16.39 12.83
C VAL A 111 7.80 -17.32 11.73
N CYS A 112 6.98 -16.85 10.77
CA CYS A 112 6.36 -17.70 9.75
C CYS A 112 7.29 -17.87 8.53
N VAL A 113 7.20 -19.04 7.91
CA VAL A 113 7.83 -19.37 6.63
C VAL A 113 6.79 -19.58 5.55
N THR A 114 5.64 -20.19 5.93
CA THR A 114 4.59 -20.58 5.02
C THR A 114 3.24 -19.98 5.41
N LEU A 115 2.29 -20.00 4.48
CA LEU A 115 0.88 -19.71 4.74
C LEU A 115 0.34 -20.58 5.90
N GLN A 116 0.70 -21.86 5.96
CA GLN A 116 0.25 -22.74 7.03
C GLN A 116 0.80 -22.34 8.39
N ASP A 117 2.04 -21.83 8.47
CA ASP A 117 2.59 -21.29 9.72
C ASP A 117 1.75 -20.10 10.23
N PHE A 118 1.27 -19.27 9.31
CA PHE A 118 0.42 -18.13 9.68
C PHE A 118 -0.96 -18.60 10.18
N VAL A 119 -1.57 -19.58 9.55
CA VAL A 119 -2.82 -20.19 10.03
C VAL A 119 -2.63 -20.79 11.43
N ASN A 120 -1.56 -21.55 11.65
CA ASN A 120 -1.22 -22.11 12.97
C ASN A 120 -0.94 -21.00 14.00
N LEU A 121 -0.33 -19.89 13.59
CA LEU A 121 -0.13 -18.74 14.46
C LEU A 121 -1.46 -18.15 14.94
N LEU A 122 -2.47 -18.04 14.07
CA LEU A 122 -3.80 -17.52 14.44
C LEU A 122 -4.49 -18.39 15.51
N ASP A 123 -4.29 -19.72 15.47
CA ASP A 123 -4.82 -20.65 16.49
C ASP A 123 -4.17 -20.47 17.87
N THR A 124 -2.90 -20.05 17.89
CA THR A 124 -2.09 -19.94 19.11
C THR A 124 -2.07 -18.55 19.72
N VAL A 125 -2.51 -17.54 18.97
CA VAL A 125 -2.53 -16.14 19.44
C VAL A 125 -3.60 -15.97 20.53
N SER A 126 -3.17 -16.17 21.77
CA SER A 126 -3.92 -15.74 22.95
C SER A 126 -3.43 -14.37 23.40
N LEU A 127 -4.03 -13.32 22.86
CA LEU A 127 -3.64 -11.96 23.21
C LEU A 127 -4.80 -11.25 23.90
N PRO A 128 -4.76 -11.08 25.22
CA PRO A 128 -5.90 -10.57 26.02
C PRO A 128 -6.32 -9.13 25.68
N LYS A 129 -5.61 -8.46 24.76
CA LYS A 129 -5.89 -7.06 24.35
C LYS A 129 -5.89 -6.87 22.83
N ILE A 130 -5.82 -7.94 22.03
CA ILE A 130 -5.84 -7.81 20.56
C ILE A 130 -7.27 -7.82 20.07
N ASN A 131 -7.61 -6.75 19.38
CA ASN A 131 -8.85 -6.63 18.64
C ASN A 131 -8.52 -6.63 17.14
N VAL A 132 -8.98 -7.63 16.41
CA VAL A 132 -8.71 -7.83 14.99
C VAL A 132 -10.01 -7.80 14.20
N ALA A 133 -10.01 -7.02 13.12
CA ALA A 133 -11.02 -7.05 12.08
C ALA A 133 -10.29 -6.71 10.77
N SER A 134 -9.82 -7.75 10.09
CA SER A 134 -8.89 -7.58 8.98
C SER A 134 -8.97 -8.74 7.99
N HIS A 135 -8.55 -8.46 6.76
CA HIS A 135 -8.14 -9.48 5.81
C HIS A 135 -6.61 -9.45 5.78
N TYR A 136 -5.98 -10.57 5.98
CA TYR A 136 -4.55 -10.74 5.74
C TYR A 136 -4.37 -11.39 4.38
N GLY A 137 -3.56 -10.77 3.53
CA GLY A 137 -3.09 -11.39 2.30
C GLY A 137 -1.71 -11.96 2.55
N VAL A 138 -1.48 -13.20 2.13
CA VAL A 138 -0.22 -13.92 2.31
C VAL A 138 0.19 -14.57 1.00
N ILE A 139 1.48 -14.48 0.67
CA ILE A 139 2.17 -15.35 -0.28
C ILE A 139 3.44 -15.89 0.37
N ASP A 140 3.93 -17.05 -0.07
CA ASP A 140 5.17 -17.64 0.42
C ASP A 140 6.02 -18.29 -0.68
N ALA A 141 7.28 -18.65 -0.34
CA ALA A 141 8.23 -19.23 -1.27
C ALA A 141 7.89 -20.69 -1.68
N GLU A 142 6.97 -21.34 -0.99
CA GLU A 142 6.50 -22.70 -1.32
C GLU A 142 5.31 -22.71 -2.27
N GLY A 143 4.80 -21.50 -2.63
CA GLY A 143 3.68 -21.30 -3.54
C GLY A 143 2.34 -21.07 -2.85
N GLY A 144 2.31 -20.95 -1.53
CA GLY A 144 1.12 -20.54 -0.78
C GLY A 144 0.67 -19.15 -1.20
N ALA A 145 -0.65 -18.96 -1.40
CA ALA A 145 -1.25 -17.68 -1.77
C ALA A 145 -2.70 -17.63 -1.30
N ALA A 146 -3.00 -16.84 -0.27
CA ALA A 146 -4.36 -16.77 0.27
C ALA A 146 -4.69 -15.43 0.91
N TYR A 147 -5.98 -15.13 0.92
CA TYR A 147 -6.57 -14.16 1.85
C TYR A 147 -7.15 -14.89 3.06
N ILE A 148 -6.94 -14.31 4.23
CA ILE A 148 -7.47 -14.81 5.50
C ILE A 148 -8.30 -13.70 6.13
N GLU A 149 -9.62 -13.86 6.18
CA GLU A 149 -10.49 -12.98 6.94
C GLU A 149 -10.40 -13.34 8.41
N VAL A 150 -10.12 -12.37 9.26
CA VAL A 150 -9.92 -12.60 10.70
C VAL A 150 -10.73 -11.60 11.51
N LYS A 151 -11.49 -12.08 12.48
CA LYS A 151 -12.14 -11.23 13.48
C LYS A 151 -11.92 -11.76 14.89
N TYR A 152 -11.85 -10.85 15.86
CA TYR A 152 -11.81 -11.20 17.27
C TYR A 152 -13.21 -11.35 17.82
N LEU A 153 -13.47 -12.47 18.53
CA LEU A 153 -14.70 -12.74 19.24
C LEU A 153 -14.54 -12.45 20.73
N SER A 154 -15.19 -11.39 21.19
CA SER A 154 -15.13 -10.98 22.60
C SER A 154 -15.75 -12.03 23.55
N SER A 155 -16.74 -12.80 23.09
CA SER A 155 -17.43 -13.85 23.85
C SER A 155 -16.53 -15.02 24.21
N THR A 156 -15.65 -15.42 23.29
CA THR A 156 -14.73 -16.56 23.46
C THR A 156 -13.29 -16.14 23.71
N LYS A 157 -12.95 -14.85 23.53
CA LYS A 157 -11.59 -14.29 23.55
C LYS A 157 -10.65 -14.98 22.53
N LYS A 158 -11.20 -15.46 21.42
CA LYS A 158 -10.48 -16.16 20.34
C LYS A 158 -10.61 -15.39 19.03
N LEU A 159 -9.72 -15.70 18.11
CA LEU A 159 -9.86 -15.32 16.71
C LEU A 159 -10.75 -16.32 16.00
N GLU A 160 -11.62 -15.82 15.14
CA GLU A 160 -12.34 -16.60 14.14
C GLU A 160 -11.80 -16.18 12.78
N TYR A 161 -11.54 -17.15 11.90
CA TYR A 161 -10.95 -16.86 10.59
C TYR A 161 -11.44 -17.79 9.49
N TRP A 162 -11.35 -17.32 8.26
CA TRP A 162 -11.67 -18.05 7.03
C TRP A 162 -10.56 -17.86 6.03
N VAL A 163 -10.10 -18.95 5.42
CA VAL A 163 -9.01 -18.96 4.43
C VAL A 163 -9.60 -19.06 3.03
N TYR A 164 -9.18 -18.18 2.15
CA TYR A 164 -9.52 -18.14 0.73
C TYR A 164 -8.25 -18.35 -0.08
N ASP A 165 -8.02 -19.59 -0.49
CA ASP A 165 -6.86 -19.97 -1.32
C ASP A 165 -6.99 -19.38 -2.73
N VAL A 166 -6.04 -18.55 -3.14
CA VAL A 166 -6.02 -17.94 -4.48
C VAL A 166 -5.54 -18.93 -5.55
N ASN A 167 -4.95 -20.05 -5.14
CA ASN A 167 -4.63 -21.16 -6.06
C ASN A 167 -5.84 -22.04 -6.39
N ASP A 168 -6.91 -21.98 -5.60
CA ASP A 168 -8.14 -22.71 -5.88
C ASP A 168 -8.90 -22.07 -7.07
N PRO A 169 -9.03 -22.78 -8.21
CA PRO A 169 -9.72 -22.24 -9.38
C PRO A 169 -11.23 -22.04 -9.16
N ALA A 170 -11.83 -22.67 -8.14
CA ALA A 170 -13.21 -22.43 -7.77
C ALA A 170 -13.41 -21.06 -7.09
N LEU A 171 -12.37 -20.53 -6.43
CA LEU A 171 -12.39 -19.24 -5.75
C LEU A 171 -11.76 -18.11 -6.60
N ALA A 172 -10.72 -18.44 -7.37
CA ALA A 172 -9.96 -17.51 -8.20
C ALA A 172 -9.64 -18.13 -9.57
N PRO A 173 -10.63 -18.24 -10.48
CA PRO A 173 -10.46 -18.93 -11.77
C PRO A 173 -9.36 -18.33 -12.63
N ASP A 174 -9.16 -17.03 -12.54
CA ASP A 174 -8.13 -16.28 -13.28
C ASP A 174 -6.79 -16.20 -12.54
N GLY A 175 -6.67 -16.82 -11.36
CA GLY A 175 -5.45 -16.85 -10.56
C GLY A 175 -5.15 -15.55 -9.83
N TYR A 176 -6.14 -14.70 -9.59
CA TYR A 176 -6.03 -13.52 -8.73
C TYR A 176 -7.28 -13.29 -7.89
N MET A 177 -7.13 -12.59 -6.78
CA MET A 177 -8.23 -12.22 -5.88
C MET A 177 -8.02 -10.82 -5.33
N ILE A 178 -9.09 -10.01 -5.34
CA ILE A 178 -9.10 -8.61 -4.91
C ILE A 178 -9.84 -8.49 -3.59
N TYR A 179 -9.33 -7.64 -2.70
CA TYR A 179 -9.99 -7.24 -1.46
C TYR A 179 -9.92 -5.71 -1.25
N THR A 180 -10.99 -5.17 -0.67
CA THR A 180 -11.05 -3.81 -0.15
C THR A 180 -11.40 -3.85 1.34
N ASN A 181 -12.38 -3.09 1.82
CA ASN A 181 -12.67 -2.98 3.25
C ASN A 181 -13.97 -3.68 3.68
N TRP A 182 -14.40 -4.68 2.95
CA TRP A 182 -15.52 -5.54 3.34
C TRP A 182 -15.10 -7.01 3.34
N SER A 183 -15.60 -7.75 4.32
CA SER A 183 -15.40 -9.19 4.47
C SER A 183 -16.60 -9.95 3.94
N ARG A 184 -16.35 -11.08 3.27
CA ARG A 184 -17.39 -11.99 2.79
C ARG A 184 -18.20 -12.60 3.96
N ASN A 185 -17.54 -12.81 5.11
CA ASN A 185 -18.15 -13.29 6.34
C ASN A 185 -18.57 -12.17 7.30
N GLY A 186 -18.54 -10.92 6.83
CA GLY A 186 -19.00 -9.77 7.60
C GLY A 186 -20.51 -9.53 7.44
N LYS A 187 -21.00 -8.51 8.14
CA LYS A 187 -22.39 -8.10 7.99
C LYS A 187 -22.59 -7.50 6.59
N GLU A 188 -23.59 -8.00 5.88
CA GLU A 188 -23.94 -7.57 4.53
C GLU A 188 -24.18 -6.06 4.48
N ASP A 189 -23.82 -5.42 3.38
CA ASP A 189 -23.97 -3.97 3.09
C ASP A 189 -23.39 -3.00 4.12
N MET A 190 -22.57 -3.49 5.06
CA MET A 190 -21.94 -2.69 6.10
C MET A 190 -20.42 -2.53 5.91
N GLY A 191 -19.92 -2.92 4.76
CA GLY A 191 -18.51 -2.81 4.41
C GLY A 191 -18.13 -1.45 3.82
N GLY A 192 -16.90 -1.35 3.36
CA GLY A 192 -16.38 -0.17 2.68
C GLY A 192 -15.59 -0.53 1.42
N GLY A 193 -15.55 0.42 0.47
CA GLY A 193 -14.74 0.29 -0.74
C GLY A 193 -15.34 -0.58 -1.84
N TYR A 194 -16.64 -0.72 -1.90
CA TYR A 194 -17.31 -1.44 -2.99
C TYR A 194 -16.97 -0.84 -4.36
N ILE A 195 -17.03 0.47 -4.52
CA ILE A 195 -16.71 1.16 -5.79
C ILE A 195 -15.26 0.90 -6.20
N ARG A 196 -14.31 0.88 -5.24
CA ARG A 196 -12.90 0.56 -5.52
C ARG A 196 -12.70 -0.90 -5.87
N TYR A 197 -13.50 -1.79 -5.28
CA TYR A 197 -13.50 -3.20 -5.64
C TYR A 197 -13.95 -3.40 -7.09
N ASP A 198 -15.07 -2.79 -7.49
CA ASP A 198 -15.59 -2.89 -8.85
C ASP A 198 -14.62 -2.28 -9.86
N SER A 199 -14.08 -1.09 -9.55
CA SER A 199 -13.06 -0.44 -10.38
C SER A 199 -11.81 -1.30 -10.55
N ALA A 200 -11.28 -1.88 -9.46
CA ALA A 200 -10.13 -2.78 -9.53
C ALA A 200 -10.46 -4.06 -10.31
N THR A 201 -11.64 -4.64 -10.11
CA THR A 201 -12.11 -5.83 -10.84
C THR A 201 -12.13 -5.58 -12.35
N LYS A 202 -12.68 -4.43 -12.78
CA LYS A 202 -12.69 -4.05 -14.19
C LYS A 202 -11.29 -3.89 -14.77
N ILE A 203 -10.41 -3.19 -14.07
CA ILE A 203 -9.01 -2.99 -14.49
C ILE A 203 -8.29 -4.34 -14.62
N PHE A 204 -8.47 -5.24 -13.63
CA PHE A 204 -7.86 -6.58 -13.68
C PHE A 204 -8.41 -7.45 -14.80
N ALA A 205 -9.72 -7.42 -15.05
CA ALA A 205 -10.33 -8.17 -16.14
C ALA A 205 -9.78 -7.73 -17.51
N ASP A 206 -9.52 -6.43 -17.70
CA ASP A 206 -8.90 -5.92 -18.92
C ASP A 206 -7.41 -6.27 -19.01
N GLY A 207 -6.67 -6.13 -17.90
CA GLY A 207 -5.25 -6.50 -17.83
C GLY A 207 -4.99 -8.00 -17.98
N TYR A 208 -5.90 -8.85 -17.52
CA TYR A 208 -5.78 -10.31 -17.66
C TYR A 208 -5.78 -10.78 -19.12
N LYS A 209 -6.45 -10.04 -20.01
CA LYS A 209 -6.48 -10.34 -21.45
C LYS A 209 -5.09 -10.27 -22.09
N THR A 210 -4.22 -9.39 -21.58
CA THR A 210 -2.86 -9.20 -22.08
C THR A 210 -1.81 -10.01 -21.30
N LYS A 211 -2.17 -10.55 -20.13
CA LYS A 211 -1.28 -11.30 -19.21
C LYS A 211 0.01 -10.54 -18.86
N GLU A 212 -0.08 -9.22 -18.71
CA GLU A 212 1.10 -8.36 -18.47
C GLU A 212 1.29 -8.00 -16.99
N PHE A 213 0.71 -8.74 -16.06
CA PHE A 213 0.83 -8.43 -14.64
C PHE A 213 2.30 -8.47 -14.19
N THR A 214 2.83 -7.26 -13.96
CA THR A 214 4.15 -6.98 -13.42
C THR A 214 4.01 -5.98 -12.28
N PRO A 215 5.02 -5.81 -11.41
CA PRO A 215 4.99 -4.76 -10.38
C PRO A 215 4.69 -3.38 -10.97
N LYS A 216 5.32 -3.04 -12.09
CA LYS A 216 5.09 -1.75 -12.76
C LYS A 216 3.67 -1.62 -13.30
N TRP A 217 3.15 -2.65 -13.97
CA TRP A 217 1.77 -2.63 -14.47
C TRP A 217 0.76 -2.34 -13.34
N ILE A 218 0.95 -2.99 -12.18
CA ILE A 218 0.07 -2.83 -11.02
C ILE A 218 0.11 -1.39 -10.49
N ILE A 219 1.29 -0.82 -10.31
CA ILE A 219 1.42 0.56 -9.84
C ILE A 219 0.80 1.54 -10.84
N ASP A 220 1.06 1.38 -12.12
CA ASP A 220 0.58 2.30 -13.16
C ASP A 220 -0.93 2.25 -13.37
N ASN A 221 -1.52 1.05 -13.31
CA ASN A 221 -2.93 0.84 -13.65
C ASN A 221 -3.86 0.81 -12.44
N LEU A 222 -3.34 0.58 -11.24
CA LEU A 222 -4.14 0.56 -10.00
C LEU A 222 -3.79 1.72 -9.09
N SER A 223 -2.53 1.83 -8.66
CA SER A 223 -2.14 2.86 -7.69
C SER A 223 -2.18 4.28 -8.24
N ARG A 224 -2.27 4.43 -9.56
CA ARG A 224 -2.38 5.70 -10.30
C ARG A 224 -3.64 5.77 -11.16
N SER A 225 -4.62 4.89 -10.92
CA SER A 225 -5.87 4.86 -11.67
C SER A 225 -6.84 5.93 -11.16
N TYR A 226 -7.41 6.66 -12.11
CA TYR A 226 -8.54 7.57 -11.88
C TYR A 226 -9.78 7.08 -12.63
N TYR A 227 -9.88 5.76 -12.75
CA TYR A 227 -11.08 5.07 -13.18
C TYR A 227 -12.04 4.89 -11.99
N ASN A 228 -13.31 5.16 -12.21
CA ASN A 228 -14.38 4.93 -11.25
C ASN A 228 -15.53 4.20 -11.98
N ASP A 229 -15.76 2.96 -11.59
CA ASP A 229 -16.73 2.08 -12.26
C ASP A 229 -18.17 2.58 -12.08
N LEU A 230 -18.53 3.02 -10.87
CA LEU A 230 -19.87 3.55 -10.58
C LEU A 230 -20.21 4.77 -11.44
N MET A 231 -19.26 5.66 -11.66
CA MET A 231 -19.45 6.85 -12.50
C MET A 231 -19.25 6.57 -13.99
N GLY A 232 -18.68 5.42 -14.34
CA GLY A 232 -18.35 5.07 -15.72
C GLY A 232 -17.31 6.02 -16.34
N VAL A 233 -16.37 6.56 -15.56
CA VAL A 233 -15.39 7.52 -16.01
C VAL A 233 -13.96 7.04 -15.81
N ASP A 234 -13.09 7.32 -16.79
CA ASP A 234 -11.65 7.24 -16.68
C ASP A 234 -11.05 8.60 -17.05
N TYR A 235 -10.59 9.35 -16.07
CA TYR A 235 -10.10 10.70 -16.31
C TYR A 235 -8.80 10.72 -17.13
N ARG A 236 -7.94 9.70 -17.02
CA ARG A 236 -6.74 9.60 -17.85
C ARG A 236 -7.11 9.34 -19.30
N ALA A 237 -7.96 8.36 -19.55
CA ALA A 237 -8.46 8.06 -20.90
C ALA A 237 -9.20 9.25 -21.51
N MET A 238 -9.95 10.00 -20.72
CA MET A 238 -10.62 11.23 -21.20
C MET A 238 -9.64 12.31 -21.64
N VAL A 239 -8.52 12.48 -20.91
CA VAL A 239 -7.45 13.42 -21.32
C VAL A 239 -6.81 12.95 -22.61
N ASP A 240 -6.42 11.66 -22.70
CA ASP A 240 -5.76 11.09 -23.87
C ASP A 240 -6.63 11.19 -25.14
N ALA A 241 -7.96 11.06 -24.98
CA ALA A 241 -8.93 11.21 -26.06
C ALA A 241 -9.31 12.68 -26.37
N GLY A 242 -8.77 13.67 -25.64
CA GLY A 242 -9.13 15.09 -25.78
C GLY A 242 -10.57 15.40 -25.33
N LEU A 243 -11.18 14.51 -24.55
CA LEU A 243 -12.56 14.65 -24.07
C LEU A 243 -12.67 15.36 -22.72
N TYR A 244 -11.57 15.49 -21.98
CA TYR A 244 -11.57 16.19 -20.69
C TYR A 244 -11.71 17.70 -20.89
N LYS A 245 -12.86 18.26 -20.52
CA LYS A 245 -13.20 19.70 -20.63
C LYS A 245 -13.17 20.42 -19.28
N GLY A 246 -12.74 19.73 -18.21
CA GLY A 246 -12.72 20.30 -16.86
C GLY A 246 -11.65 21.36 -16.69
N LYS A 247 -11.82 22.17 -15.63
CA LYS A 247 -10.83 23.20 -15.19
C LYS A 247 -9.73 22.64 -14.28
N GLY A 248 -9.47 21.34 -14.34
CA GLY A 248 -8.44 20.66 -13.56
C GLY A 248 -8.95 19.98 -12.29
N PHE A 249 -9.98 20.50 -11.64
CA PHE A 249 -10.50 19.93 -10.40
C PHE A 249 -11.58 18.88 -10.64
N ILE A 250 -11.45 17.73 -9.94
CA ILE A 250 -12.45 16.67 -9.87
C ILE A 250 -12.73 16.31 -8.40
N PRO A 251 -13.90 15.75 -8.07
CA PRO A 251 -14.14 15.25 -6.71
C PRO A 251 -13.22 14.07 -6.40
N ASP A 252 -12.71 14.01 -5.17
CA ASP A 252 -11.98 12.84 -4.65
C ASP A 252 -13.00 11.78 -4.19
N SER A 253 -13.58 11.07 -5.15
CA SER A 253 -14.73 10.18 -4.97
C SER A 253 -14.35 8.72 -5.18
N ASP A 254 -13.84 8.09 -4.13
CA ASP A 254 -13.59 6.63 -4.10
C ASP A 254 -12.71 6.06 -5.23
N PHE A 255 -11.77 6.85 -5.74
CA PHE A 255 -10.67 6.33 -6.55
C PHE A 255 -9.77 5.43 -5.71
N ILE A 256 -9.00 4.55 -6.36
CA ILE A 256 -7.98 3.75 -5.66
C ILE A 256 -6.97 4.69 -5.01
N PRO A 257 -6.26 5.61 -5.74
CA PRO A 257 -5.47 6.67 -5.11
C PRO A 257 -6.36 7.86 -4.74
N ARG A 258 -6.30 8.30 -3.49
CA ARG A 258 -7.10 9.41 -2.95
C ARG A 258 -6.35 10.15 -1.85
N ILE A 259 -6.95 11.19 -1.28
CA ILE A 259 -6.29 12.04 -0.29
C ILE A 259 -5.74 11.24 0.90
N THR A 260 -6.39 10.15 1.29
CA THR A 260 -5.97 9.30 2.41
C THR A 260 -4.88 8.28 2.04
N THR A 261 -4.52 8.15 0.76
CA THR A 261 -3.45 7.26 0.31
C THR A 261 -2.08 7.80 0.71
N TYR A 262 -1.24 6.95 1.31
CA TYR A 262 0.11 7.31 1.75
C TYR A 262 1.20 6.30 1.38
N ALA A 263 0.84 5.18 0.80
CA ALA A 263 1.79 4.25 0.18
C ALA A 263 1.09 3.31 -0.80
N ALA A 264 1.81 2.91 -1.83
CA ALA A 264 1.46 1.78 -2.67
C ALA A 264 2.65 0.82 -2.71
N THR A 265 2.42 -0.44 -2.36
CA THR A 265 3.49 -1.43 -2.28
C THR A 265 3.08 -2.70 -3.02
N VAL A 266 4.00 -3.20 -3.86
CA VAL A 266 3.90 -4.50 -4.53
C VAL A 266 5.08 -5.35 -4.07
N VAL A 267 4.84 -6.60 -3.71
CA VAL A 267 5.93 -7.56 -3.51
C VAL A 267 5.79 -8.68 -4.55
N GLN A 268 6.86 -8.89 -5.29
CA GLN A 268 7.02 -10.04 -6.16
C GLN A 268 7.73 -11.14 -5.37
N GLY A 269 7.00 -12.23 -5.15
CA GLY A 269 7.55 -13.44 -4.54
C GLY A 269 8.51 -14.18 -5.47
N VAL A 270 8.94 -15.34 -5.05
CA VAL A 270 9.80 -16.25 -5.80
C VAL A 270 9.00 -17.45 -6.30
N LYS A 271 9.52 -18.17 -7.29
CA LYS A 271 9.03 -19.50 -7.65
C LYS A 271 9.49 -20.51 -6.60
N LYS A 272 8.72 -21.56 -6.41
CA LYS A 272 9.16 -22.66 -5.57
C LYS A 272 10.54 -23.18 -5.98
N GLY A 273 11.44 -23.25 -5.00
CA GLY A 273 12.82 -23.66 -5.19
C GLY A 273 13.80 -22.53 -5.56
N GLU A 274 13.35 -21.32 -5.84
CA GLU A 274 14.23 -20.15 -5.93
C GLU A 274 14.66 -19.67 -4.55
N ASN A 275 15.78 -18.94 -4.49
CA ASN A 275 16.24 -18.35 -3.23
C ASN A 275 15.23 -17.33 -2.70
N PRO A 276 14.66 -17.51 -1.49
CA PRO A 276 13.69 -16.60 -0.89
C PRO A 276 14.17 -15.15 -0.75
N LEU A 277 15.48 -14.93 -0.63
CA LEU A 277 16.07 -13.58 -0.56
C LEU A 277 15.94 -12.78 -1.86
N LEU A 278 15.53 -13.42 -2.97
CA LEU A 278 15.19 -12.75 -4.23
C LEU A 278 13.75 -12.17 -4.22
N THR A 279 12.97 -12.40 -3.18
CA THR A 279 11.69 -11.72 -2.98
C THR A 279 11.91 -10.21 -3.02
N THR A 280 11.25 -9.55 -3.96
CA THR A 280 11.49 -8.14 -4.28
C THR A 280 10.28 -7.30 -3.95
N GLY A 281 10.43 -6.38 -3.02
CA GLY A 281 9.43 -5.36 -2.74
C GLY A 281 9.63 -4.13 -3.62
N TRP A 282 8.54 -3.49 -4.02
CA TRP A 282 8.49 -2.23 -4.74
C TRP A 282 7.53 -1.31 -4.03
N THR A 283 7.95 -0.10 -3.72
CA THR A 283 7.10 0.83 -2.97
C THR A 283 7.13 2.24 -3.54
N ALA A 284 5.96 2.84 -3.69
CA ALA A 284 5.77 4.26 -3.92
C ALA A 284 5.24 4.88 -2.62
N LEU A 285 6.14 5.46 -1.82
CA LEU A 285 5.80 6.07 -0.53
C LEU A 285 5.20 7.47 -0.71
N GLY A 286 4.32 7.85 0.20
CA GLY A 286 3.54 9.07 0.08
C GLY A 286 2.28 8.83 -0.77
N TYR A 287 2.10 9.58 -1.82
CA TYR A 287 0.97 9.45 -2.75
C TYR A 287 1.47 8.90 -4.08
N ALA A 288 1.10 7.68 -4.44
CA ALA A 288 1.67 6.98 -5.60
C ALA A 288 1.66 7.81 -6.92
N PRO A 289 0.62 8.63 -7.22
CA PRO A 289 0.63 9.51 -8.37
C PRO A 289 1.69 10.63 -8.37
N THR A 290 2.31 10.89 -7.22
CA THR A 290 3.39 11.90 -7.05
C THR A 290 4.69 11.30 -6.54
N SER A 291 4.81 9.96 -6.59
CA SER A 291 5.97 9.21 -6.10
C SER A 291 6.57 8.34 -7.20
N VAL A 292 7.83 7.97 -7.04
CA VAL A 292 8.53 6.96 -7.85
C VAL A 292 8.53 5.64 -7.11
N MET A 293 8.29 4.55 -7.81
CA MET A 293 8.36 3.18 -7.28
C MET A 293 9.81 2.75 -7.09
N ILE A 294 10.20 2.49 -5.85
CA ILE A 294 11.57 2.13 -5.45
C ILE A 294 11.63 0.68 -4.99
N PRO A 295 12.62 -0.11 -5.44
CA PRO A 295 12.78 -1.49 -5.00
C PRO A 295 13.38 -1.58 -3.59
N PHE A 296 13.06 -2.68 -2.88
CA PHE A 296 13.72 -3.05 -1.63
C PHE A 296 13.78 -4.57 -1.45
N TRP A 297 14.76 -5.04 -0.68
CA TRP A 297 14.98 -6.44 -0.34
C TRP A 297 15.30 -6.60 1.14
N VAL A 298 15.04 -7.78 1.68
CA VAL A 298 15.53 -8.17 3.01
C VAL A 298 17.05 -8.42 2.97
N ALA A 299 17.54 -8.88 1.82
CA ALA A 299 18.96 -9.10 1.59
C ALA A 299 19.77 -7.81 1.77
N GLY A 300 20.89 -7.90 2.47
CA GLY A 300 21.74 -6.74 2.73
C GLY A 300 21.43 -6.00 4.04
N GLY A 301 20.35 -6.36 4.72
CA GLY A 301 19.98 -5.73 6.00
C GLY A 301 19.55 -4.26 5.82
N MET A 302 19.70 -3.46 6.88
CA MET A 302 19.40 -2.02 6.83
C MET A 302 20.21 -1.30 5.74
N ASP A 303 21.48 -1.64 5.58
CA ASP A 303 22.35 -1.04 4.55
C ASP A 303 21.97 -1.46 3.12
N GLY A 304 21.24 -2.57 2.98
CA GLY A 304 20.66 -3.02 1.72
C GLY A 304 19.40 -2.24 1.29
N LEU A 305 18.80 -1.45 2.18
CA LEU A 305 17.69 -0.58 1.83
C LEU A 305 18.19 0.71 1.19
N ASN A 306 17.51 1.12 0.10
CA ASN A 306 17.82 2.39 -0.56
C ASN A 306 17.57 3.59 0.39
N LYS A 307 18.49 4.56 0.39
CA LYS A 307 18.41 5.78 1.21
C LYS A 307 17.14 6.59 0.99
N VAL A 308 16.52 6.50 -0.20
CA VAL A 308 15.29 7.26 -0.51
C VAL A 308 14.04 6.65 0.14
N VAL A 309 14.05 5.36 0.52
CA VAL A 309 12.90 4.68 1.15
C VAL A 309 13.06 4.42 2.63
N ARG A 310 14.29 4.40 3.16
CA ARG A 310 14.54 4.31 4.59
C ARG A 310 14.49 5.68 5.24
N GLY A 311 13.96 5.78 6.46
CA GLY A 311 13.99 7.02 7.23
C GLY A 311 15.40 7.37 7.70
N ASN A 312 15.57 8.58 8.23
CA ASN A 312 16.81 8.99 8.85
C ASN A 312 16.95 8.33 10.22
N ASP A 313 17.92 7.40 10.37
CA ASP A 313 18.07 6.55 11.57
C ASP A 313 18.50 7.31 12.84
N ASN A 314 18.79 8.60 12.73
CA ASN A 314 19.37 9.38 13.83
C ASN A 314 18.35 10.00 14.79
N ASN A 315 17.04 9.83 14.58
CA ASN A 315 16.01 10.43 15.44
C ASN A 315 14.90 9.45 15.82
N HIS A 316 15.16 8.64 16.85
CA HIS A 316 14.15 7.72 17.39
C HIS A 316 13.11 8.39 18.32
N ASN A 317 13.25 9.67 18.63
CA ASN A 317 12.54 10.28 19.76
C ASN A 317 11.56 11.40 19.44
N ASP A 318 11.46 11.88 18.21
CA ASP A 318 10.56 12.99 17.92
C ASP A 318 9.52 12.66 16.85
N LEU A 319 8.26 12.83 17.24
CA LEU A 319 7.07 12.86 16.39
C LEU A 319 7.08 14.05 15.41
N ASN A 320 8.23 14.63 15.11
CA ASN A 320 8.37 15.67 14.09
C ASN A 320 8.24 15.01 12.71
N ILE A 321 7.08 15.19 12.14
CA ILE A 321 6.77 14.94 10.74
C ILE A 321 7.84 15.66 9.91
N GLY A 322 8.71 14.91 9.25
CA GLY A 322 9.82 15.43 8.44
C GLY A 322 11.19 14.87 8.80
N GLU A 323 11.47 14.48 10.04
CA GLU A 323 12.82 14.00 10.42
C GLU A 323 12.98 12.48 10.33
N ASN A 324 11.88 11.72 10.37
CA ASN A 324 11.88 10.24 10.31
C ASN A 324 11.32 9.68 9.00
N ASN A 325 10.91 10.54 8.08
CA ASN A 325 10.36 10.11 6.79
C ASN A 325 11.45 9.60 5.85
N ALA A 326 11.03 8.71 4.96
CA ALA A 326 11.79 8.45 3.75
C ALA A 326 11.83 9.70 2.86
N ILE A 327 12.97 9.98 2.25
CA ILE A 327 13.14 11.14 1.35
C ILE A 327 12.04 11.17 0.28
N ILE A 328 11.78 10.02 -0.37
CA ILE A 328 10.76 9.94 -1.42
C ILE A 328 9.34 10.19 -0.89
N CYS A 329 9.08 9.86 0.37
CA CYS A 329 7.79 10.15 1.00
C CYS A 329 7.57 11.66 1.14
N ASP A 330 8.56 12.40 1.64
CA ASP A 330 8.49 13.85 1.80
C ASP A 330 8.35 14.57 0.45
N LEU A 331 9.13 14.16 -0.54
CA LEU A 331 9.04 14.70 -1.90
C LEU A 331 7.65 14.47 -2.50
N SER A 332 7.11 13.27 -2.35
CA SER A 332 5.77 12.91 -2.80
C SER A 332 4.69 13.71 -2.07
N LEU A 333 4.76 13.83 -0.75
CA LEU A 333 3.80 14.60 0.05
C LEU A 333 3.83 16.09 -0.29
N LYS A 334 4.99 16.66 -0.58
CA LYS A 334 5.14 18.03 -1.07
C LYS A 334 4.33 18.25 -2.36
N LEU A 335 4.43 17.36 -3.34
CA LEU A 335 3.64 17.42 -4.56
C LEU A 335 2.13 17.16 -4.29
N LYS A 336 1.81 16.22 -3.40
CA LYS A 336 0.43 15.91 -3.01
C LYS A 336 -0.30 17.14 -2.48
N THR A 337 0.36 18.01 -1.71
CA THR A 337 -0.27 19.26 -1.23
C THR A 337 -0.71 20.18 -2.36
N GLN A 338 -0.04 20.14 -3.51
CA GLN A 338 -0.44 20.90 -4.69
C GLN A 338 -1.62 20.29 -5.43
N VAL A 339 -1.79 18.96 -5.33
CA VAL A 339 -2.93 18.24 -5.89
C VAL A 339 -4.19 18.49 -5.06
N PHE A 340 -4.07 18.39 -3.75
CA PHE A 340 -5.17 18.58 -2.79
C PHE A 340 -5.09 19.98 -2.14
N SER A 341 -5.01 21.02 -2.97
CA SER A 341 -4.90 22.39 -2.49
C SER A 341 -6.18 22.95 -1.87
N VAL A 342 -7.31 22.28 -2.05
CA VAL A 342 -8.61 22.62 -1.43
C VAL A 342 -9.12 21.42 -0.64
N ILE A 343 -8.99 21.50 0.69
CA ILE A 343 -9.52 20.50 1.60
C ILE A 343 -10.83 21.03 2.18
N ARG A 344 -11.91 20.23 2.05
CA ARG A 344 -13.21 20.58 2.59
C ARG A 344 -13.38 19.97 3.98
N GLY A 345 -13.99 20.70 4.89
CA GLY A 345 -14.32 20.19 6.22
C GLY A 345 -15.45 19.13 6.23
N HIS A 346 -16.23 19.05 5.14
CA HIS A 346 -17.31 18.08 4.95
C HIS A 346 -17.53 17.80 3.47
N GLY A 347 -18.05 16.63 3.17
CA GLY A 347 -18.23 16.13 1.80
C GLY A 347 -16.90 15.73 1.13
N PRO A 348 -16.91 15.33 -0.13
CA PRO A 348 -15.71 14.91 -0.85
C PRO A 348 -14.76 16.10 -1.04
N ASN A 349 -13.46 15.83 -0.91
CA ASN A 349 -12.42 16.80 -1.25
C ASN A 349 -12.33 16.99 -2.76
N TYR A 350 -11.66 18.06 -3.18
CA TYR A 350 -11.31 18.27 -4.57
C TYR A 350 -9.84 17.97 -4.78
N LEU A 351 -9.53 17.24 -5.85
CA LEU A 351 -8.17 17.09 -6.34
C LEU A 351 -7.98 17.83 -7.66
N ASN A 352 -6.83 18.47 -7.83
CA ASN A 352 -6.46 19.09 -9.10
C ASN A 352 -5.86 18.03 -10.02
N PHE A 353 -6.71 17.39 -10.83
CA PHE A 353 -6.31 16.29 -11.70
C PHE A 353 -5.34 16.74 -12.79
N SER A 354 -5.48 17.96 -13.31
CA SER A 354 -4.56 18.49 -14.34
C SER A 354 -3.11 18.62 -13.85
N LYS A 355 -2.87 18.71 -12.54
CA LYS A 355 -1.50 18.62 -11.98
C LYS A 355 -0.95 17.20 -11.98
N LEU A 356 -1.81 16.20 -12.02
CA LEU A 356 -1.41 14.81 -12.07
C LEU A 356 -1.22 14.32 -13.50
N TYR A 357 -2.18 14.66 -14.37
CA TYR A 357 -2.22 14.19 -15.74
C TYR A 357 -2.92 15.22 -16.64
N ASN A 358 -2.30 15.59 -17.75
CA ASN A 358 -2.83 16.59 -18.69
C ASN A 358 -2.37 16.32 -20.11
N ALA A 359 -3.01 16.97 -21.08
CA ALA A 359 -2.73 16.80 -22.50
C ALA A 359 -1.35 17.32 -22.92
N GLU A 360 -0.78 18.28 -22.16
CA GLU A 360 0.53 18.88 -22.38
C GLU A 360 1.69 17.98 -21.91
N GLY A 361 1.42 16.86 -21.24
CA GLY A 361 2.43 15.94 -20.73
C GLY A 361 3.20 16.48 -19.51
N THR A 362 2.68 17.53 -18.84
CA THR A 362 3.35 18.20 -17.73
C THR A 362 2.82 17.79 -16.34
N GLY A 363 1.89 16.84 -16.28
CA GLY A 363 1.39 16.29 -15.02
C GLY A 363 2.43 15.47 -14.27
N TYR A 364 2.31 15.40 -12.94
CA TYR A 364 3.30 14.71 -12.09
C TYR A 364 3.51 13.24 -12.46
N ILE A 365 2.43 12.52 -12.78
CA ILE A 365 2.52 11.13 -13.26
C ILE A 365 3.39 11.06 -14.54
N GLN A 366 3.17 12.00 -15.47
CA GLN A 366 3.86 12.03 -16.76
C GLN A 366 5.34 12.46 -16.61
N GLN A 367 5.62 13.42 -15.73
CA GLN A 367 7.00 13.86 -15.47
C GLN A 367 7.83 12.82 -14.71
N LEU A 368 7.20 12.03 -13.82
CA LEU A 368 7.87 11.00 -13.05
C LEU A 368 8.00 9.66 -13.81
N ALA A 369 7.19 9.43 -14.85
CA ALA A 369 7.19 8.19 -15.61
C ALA A 369 8.57 7.82 -16.20
N PRO A 370 9.35 8.74 -16.83
CA PRO A 370 10.68 8.41 -17.35
C PRO A 370 11.69 8.08 -16.23
N VAL A 371 11.62 8.78 -15.09
CA VAL A 371 12.46 8.52 -13.91
C VAL A 371 12.21 7.10 -13.37
N GLU A 372 10.95 6.76 -13.20
CA GLU A 372 10.55 5.44 -12.73
C GLU A 372 10.88 4.33 -13.73
N LYS A 373 10.72 4.61 -15.03
CA LYS A 373 11.09 3.66 -16.08
C LYS A 373 12.57 3.32 -15.99
N GLU A 374 13.45 4.29 -15.84
CA GLU A 374 14.89 4.07 -15.69
C GLU A 374 15.22 3.24 -14.45
N VAL A 375 14.62 3.58 -13.29
CA VAL A 375 14.78 2.81 -12.04
C VAL A 375 14.29 1.36 -12.23
N TYR A 376 13.12 1.19 -12.83
CA TYR A 376 12.52 -0.14 -13.03
C TYR A 376 13.35 -1.02 -13.99
N ASP A 377 13.73 -0.49 -15.14
CA ASP A 377 14.48 -1.23 -16.17
C ASP A 377 15.87 -1.66 -15.64
N MET A 378 16.57 -0.73 -14.98
CA MET A 378 17.86 -1.03 -14.37
C MET A 378 17.77 -2.09 -13.28
N THR A 379 16.75 -1.98 -12.45
CA THR A 379 16.52 -2.93 -11.34
C THR A 379 16.13 -4.30 -11.85
N THR A 380 15.24 -4.40 -12.83
CA THR A 380 14.82 -5.68 -13.40
C THR A 380 15.97 -6.36 -14.12
N ALA A 381 16.79 -5.63 -14.86
CA ALA A 381 18.00 -6.17 -15.50
C ALA A 381 19.00 -6.71 -14.47
N GLN A 382 19.17 -6.05 -13.33
CA GLN A 382 20.04 -6.55 -12.26
C GLN A 382 19.42 -7.75 -11.54
N LEU A 383 18.10 -7.73 -11.33
CA LEU A 383 17.37 -8.82 -10.67
C LEU A 383 17.45 -10.13 -11.49
N GLU A 384 17.37 -10.06 -12.84
CA GLU A 384 17.56 -11.25 -13.68
C GLU A 384 18.95 -11.86 -13.50
N LYS A 385 20.02 -11.06 -13.45
CA LYS A 385 21.37 -11.54 -13.16
C LYS A 385 21.47 -12.23 -11.80
N TRP A 386 20.79 -11.68 -10.77
CA TRP A 386 20.77 -12.29 -9.45
C TRP A 386 19.94 -13.59 -9.41
N ARG A 387 18.88 -13.67 -10.19
CA ARG A 387 18.08 -14.89 -10.38
C ARG A 387 18.89 -15.99 -11.04
N GLU A 388 19.66 -15.67 -12.08
CA GLU A 388 20.59 -16.61 -12.74
C GLU A 388 21.68 -17.10 -11.78
N LYS A 389 22.23 -16.20 -10.94
CA LYS A 389 23.23 -16.54 -9.92
C LYS A 389 22.62 -17.22 -8.67
N GLY A 390 21.30 -17.20 -8.51
CA GLY A 390 20.57 -17.69 -7.35
C GLY A 390 20.79 -16.89 -6.07
N LYS A 391 21.36 -15.66 -6.13
CA LYS A 391 21.65 -14.83 -4.96
C LYS A 391 21.80 -13.34 -5.31
N ILE A 392 21.53 -12.49 -4.33
CA ILE A 392 21.84 -11.06 -4.38
C ILE A 392 23.28 -10.84 -3.92
N ASP A 393 24.07 -10.17 -4.74
CA ASP A 393 25.41 -9.70 -4.36
C ASP A 393 25.32 -8.35 -3.64
N LYS A 394 25.91 -8.24 -2.44
CA LYS A 394 25.81 -7.04 -1.61
C LYS A 394 26.50 -5.81 -2.23
N LYS A 395 27.59 -5.99 -2.98
CA LYS A 395 28.28 -4.87 -3.65
C LYS A 395 27.48 -4.37 -4.84
N GLU A 396 26.93 -5.31 -5.65
CA GLU A 396 26.04 -4.97 -6.76
C GLU A 396 24.77 -4.28 -6.26
N LEU A 397 24.20 -4.71 -5.11
CA LEU A 397 23.04 -4.08 -4.47
C LEU A 397 23.35 -2.64 -4.01
N ALA A 398 24.49 -2.41 -3.36
CA ALA A 398 24.90 -1.08 -2.95
C ALA A 398 25.07 -0.15 -4.16
N ALA A 399 25.76 -0.61 -5.21
CA ALA A 399 25.93 0.17 -6.45
C ALA A 399 24.60 0.47 -7.14
N LEU A 400 23.67 -0.49 -7.18
CA LEU A 400 22.32 -0.27 -7.70
C LEU A 400 21.58 0.80 -6.89
N ASN A 401 21.62 0.71 -5.57
CA ASN A 401 20.97 1.68 -4.67
C ASN A 401 21.53 3.09 -4.82
N ASP A 402 22.86 3.25 -4.98
CA ASP A 402 23.48 4.58 -5.21
C ASP A 402 23.03 5.18 -6.54
N ARG A 403 22.93 4.36 -7.60
CA ARG A 403 22.39 4.82 -8.89
C ARG A 403 20.92 5.22 -8.80
N ILE A 404 20.07 4.41 -8.14
CA ILE A 404 18.66 4.75 -7.93
C ILE A 404 18.54 6.07 -7.17
N TYR A 405 19.32 6.23 -6.09
CA TYR A 405 19.37 7.47 -5.32
C TYR A 405 19.67 8.67 -6.23
N ALA A 406 20.73 8.59 -7.04
CA ALA A 406 21.13 9.67 -7.94
C ALA A 406 20.03 10.02 -8.97
N ILE A 407 19.40 9.02 -9.58
CA ILE A 407 18.31 9.21 -10.56
C ILE A 407 17.12 9.91 -9.91
N VAL A 408 16.66 9.42 -8.76
CA VAL A 408 15.50 10.00 -8.07
C VAL A 408 15.78 11.42 -7.61
N MET A 409 16.96 11.67 -7.03
CA MET A 409 17.34 13.00 -6.55
C MET A 409 17.61 14.00 -7.65
N ALA A 410 17.87 13.54 -8.88
CA ALA A 410 18.01 14.40 -10.04
C ALA A 410 16.68 14.76 -10.73
N ALA A 411 15.54 14.17 -10.30
CA ALA A 411 14.25 14.41 -10.94
C ALA A 411 13.79 15.88 -10.79
N PRO A 412 13.67 16.66 -11.90
CA PRO A 412 13.42 18.09 -11.81
C PRO A 412 12.13 18.47 -11.08
N VAL A 413 11.09 17.63 -11.18
CA VAL A 413 9.79 17.87 -10.57
C VAL A 413 9.87 17.98 -9.03
N TYR A 414 10.86 17.35 -8.40
CA TYR A 414 11.06 17.42 -6.95
C TYR A 414 11.83 18.67 -6.48
N HIS A 415 12.47 19.41 -7.41
CA HIS A 415 13.26 20.62 -7.11
C HIS A 415 12.49 21.92 -7.33
N ASN A 416 11.26 21.87 -7.84
CA ASN A 416 10.43 23.04 -7.97
C ASN A 416 10.10 23.63 -6.58
N ASP A 417 10.26 24.96 -6.43
CA ASP A 417 9.89 25.68 -5.21
C ASP A 417 8.37 25.74 -5.06
N TYR A 418 7.82 24.71 -4.44
CA TYR A 418 6.44 24.73 -3.99
C TYR A 418 6.39 25.29 -2.58
N THR A 419 5.95 26.52 -2.43
CA THR A 419 5.62 27.06 -1.10
C THR A 419 4.46 26.28 -0.52
N TYR A 420 4.65 25.68 0.66
CA TYR A 420 3.57 25.08 1.41
C TYR A 420 2.53 26.15 1.73
N LYS A 421 1.34 26.06 1.15
CA LYS A 421 0.25 27.01 1.38
C LYS A 421 -0.40 26.79 2.75
N TYR A 422 -0.14 25.64 3.37
CA TYR A 422 -0.62 25.26 4.69
C TYR A 422 0.61 25.00 5.56
N GLY A 423 0.78 25.84 6.58
CA GLY A 423 1.87 25.69 7.54
C GLY A 423 1.89 24.28 8.15
N LYS A 424 3.08 23.86 8.52
CA LYS A 424 3.47 22.62 9.21
C LYS A 424 2.43 21.47 9.11
N ILE A 425 2.75 20.46 8.31
CA ILE A 425 1.98 19.22 8.22
C ILE A 425 1.63 18.76 9.63
N GLY A 426 0.36 18.88 9.96
CA GLY A 426 -0.35 18.35 11.09
C GLY A 426 0.36 18.08 12.42
N LYS A 427 0.53 19.06 13.28
CA LYS A 427 0.41 18.80 14.71
C LYS A 427 -1.06 18.63 15.05
N LYS A 428 -1.45 17.47 15.56
CA LYS A 428 -2.76 17.21 16.14
C LYS A 428 -2.95 18.20 17.28
N GLY A 429 -3.86 19.18 17.14
CA GLY A 429 -4.31 20.03 18.25
C GLY A 429 -4.22 21.53 18.11
N GLU A 430 -3.74 22.10 16.98
CA GLU A 430 -3.83 23.53 16.78
C GLU A 430 -4.98 23.85 15.80
N SER A 431 -6.11 24.30 16.36
CA SER A 431 -7.18 24.97 15.62
C SER A 431 -6.59 26.26 15.05
N ASN A 432 -6.59 26.41 13.73
CA ASN A 432 -6.36 27.71 13.11
C ASN A 432 -7.60 28.58 13.37
N GLU A 433 -7.45 29.62 14.15
CA GLU A 433 -8.33 30.79 14.10
C GLU A 433 -8.17 31.56 12.78
#